data_c31e3f8bd71e0cb2d2f239c104300496
#
_entry.id   c31e3f8bd71e0cb2d2f239c104300496
#
_cell.length_a   1.000
_cell.length_b   1.000
_cell.length_c   1.000
_cell.angle_alpha   90.00
_cell.angle_beta   90.00
_cell.angle_gamma   90.00
#
_symmetry.space_group_name_H-M   'P 1'
#
loop_
_entity.id
_entity.type
_entity.pdbx_description
1 polymer ?
#
loop_
_entity_poly.entity_id
_entity_poly.type
_entity_poly.pdbx_seq_one_letter_code
_entity_poly.pdbx_strand_id
1 'polypeptide(L)'
;DFLIQGALIDTKQKRNLTEERNDKLSAIPFESLPLKYAFTQVKGNGKRKLVVFADPNCGYCKRFERDLQKIDNITIYHLMYPVLGEDSKTKSRNIACAKDRAKTWNDWMLQNIAPPAVACDTHNIDNIVEFGKKNRINGTPTLFFADGARVPGAIESAQIETLLNAVKP
;
A
#
# COMPACT_ATOMS: atom_id res chain seq x y z
N ASP A 1 -20.61 29.16 20.83
CA ASP A 1 -19.88 27.94 20.53
C ASP A 1 -18.60 28.29 19.75
N PHE A 2 -17.48 27.69 20.10
CA PHE A 2 -16.19 27.93 19.46
C PHE A 2 -15.69 26.64 18.79
N LEU A 3 -15.17 26.73 17.57
CA LEU A 3 -14.46 25.66 16.87
C LEU A 3 -12.98 26.03 16.79
N ILE A 4 -12.10 25.17 17.32
CA ILE A 4 -10.66 25.29 17.15
C ILE A 4 -10.22 24.25 16.14
N GLN A 5 -9.62 24.68 15.02
CA GLN A 5 -9.07 23.79 14.00
C GLN A 5 -7.54 23.91 14.00
N GLY A 6 -6.84 22.79 14.13
CA GLY A 6 -5.39 22.75 14.13
C GLY A 6 -4.83 21.46 14.73
N ALA A 7 -3.49 21.39 14.80
CA ALA A 7 -2.78 20.29 15.46
C ALA A 7 -2.50 20.62 16.93
N LEU A 8 -2.71 19.65 17.81
CA LEU A 8 -2.33 19.73 19.22
C LEU A 8 -0.91 19.17 19.38
N ILE A 9 0.01 20.03 19.76
CA ILE A 9 1.43 19.69 19.92
C ILE A 9 1.79 19.73 21.41
N ASP A 10 2.30 18.61 21.95
CA ASP A 10 2.98 18.61 23.24
C ASP A 10 4.41 19.17 23.02
N THR A 11 4.61 20.42 23.42
CA THR A 11 5.88 21.12 23.23
C THR A 11 6.99 20.62 24.16
N LYS A 12 6.64 20.01 25.29
CA LYS A 12 7.62 19.42 26.23
C LYS A 12 8.17 18.10 25.69
N GLN A 13 7.28 17.24 25.22
CA GLN A 13 7.64 15.93 24.67
C GLN A 13 7.92 15.97 23.16
N LYS A 14 7.73 17.11 22.51
CA LYS A 14 7.85 17.32 21.06
C LYS A 14 7.01 16.31 20.26
N ARG A 15 5.78 16.06 20.70
CA ARG A 15 4.86 15.09 20.10
C ARG A 15 3.66 15.79 19.46
N ASN A 16 3.25 15.33 18.29
CA ASN A 16 2.00 15.73 17.65
C ASN A 16 0.86 14.80 18.09
N LEU A 17 0.13 15.20 19.13
CA LEU A 17 -0.95 14.40 19.71
C LEU A 17 -2.12 14.21 18.75
N THR A 18 -2.36 15.19 17.87
CA THR A 18 -3.40 15.07 16.82
C THR A 18 -3.03 14.00 15.81
N GLU A 19 -1.79 13.98 15.34
CA GLU A 19 -1.28 12.97 14.40
C GLU A 19 -1.33 11.58 15.03
N GLU A 20 -0.78 11.40 16.23
CA GLU A 20 -0.85 10.14 16.97
C GLU A 20 -2.28 9.62 17.17
N ARG A 21 -3.22 10.53 17.41
CA ARG A 21 -4.63 10.16 17.56
C ARG A 21 -5.23 9.74 16.21
N ASN A 22 -4.92 10.46 15.15
CA ASN A 22 -5.39 10.14 13.81
C ASN A 22 -4.82 8.81 13.32
N ASP A 23 -3.56 8.53 13.59
CA ASP A 23 -2.91 7.26 13.26
C ASP A 23 -3.61 6.09 13.94
N LYS A 24 -3.88 6.22 15.26
CA LYS A 24 -4.64 5.20 16.01
C LYS A 24 -6.07 5.00 15.48
N LEU A 25 -6.75 6.07 15.10
CA LEU A 25 -8.13 6.02 14.57
C LEU A 25 -8.19 5.46 13.14
N SER A 26 -7.11 5.59 12.37
CA SER A 26 -7.01 5.11 10.99
C SER A 26 -6.34 3.74 10.85
N ALA A 27 -5.79 3.22 11.95
CA ALA A 27 -5.19 1.88 11.98
C ALA A 27 -6.23 0.81 11.66
N ILE A 28 -5.82 -0.18 10.89
CA ILE A 28 -6.63 -1.36 10.57
C ILE A 28 -5.83 -2.59 11.02
N PRO A 29 -6.41 -3.47 11.84
CA PRO A 29 -5.74 -4.72 12.21
C PRO A 29 -5.27 -5.46 10.95
N PHE A 30 -4.02 -5.91 10.96
CA PHE A 30 -3.37 -6.52 9.78
C PHE A 30 -4.18 -7.71 9.24
N GLU A 31 -4.77 -8.51 10.14
CA GLU A 31 -5.59 -9.67 9.82
C GLU A 31 -6.93 -9.30 9.17
N SER A 32 -7.36 -8.06 9.33
CA SER A 32 -8.60 -7.53 8.71
C SER A 32 -8.40 -7.06 7.28
N LEU A 33 -7.14 -6.93 6.83
CA LEU A 33 -6.82 -6.56 5.47
C LEU A 33 -7.19 -7.70 4.50
N PRO A 34 -7.63 -7.39 3.27
CA PRO A 34 -8.11 -8.39 2.33
C PRO A 34 -6.96 -9.14 1.62
N LEU A 35 -6.02 -9.71 2.42
CA LEU A 35 -4.77 -10.32 1.95
C LEU A 35 -4.98 -11.50 0.99
N LYS A 36 -6.12 -12.17 1.08
CA LYS A 36 -6.49 -13.27 0.16
C LYS A 36 -6.59 -12.82 -1.31
N TYR A 37 -6.75 -11.53 -1.56
CA TYR A 37 -6.82 -10.95 -2.90
C TYR A 37 -5.49 -10.36 -3.38
N ALA A 38 -4.49 -10.29 -2.49
CA ALA A 38 -3.17 -9.78 -2.84
C ALA A 38 -2.39 -10.75 -3.73
N PHE A 39 -1.48 -10.23 -4.53
CA PHE A 39 -0.31 -10.99 -4.93
C PHE A 39 0.87 -10.61 -4.03
N THR A 40 1.80 -11.53 -3.86
CA THR A 40 2.91 -11.35 -2.92
C THR A 40 4.25 -11.32 -3.63
N GLN A 41 5.15 -10.52 -3.07
CA GLN A 41 6.58 -10.55 -3.39
C GLN A 41 7.34 -10.83 -2.12
N VAL A 42 8.21 -11.83 -2.14
CA VAL A 42 9.06 -12.20 -1.00
C VAL A 42 10.49 -11.91 -1.33
N LYS A 43 11.17 -11.18 -0.45
CA LYS A 43 12.61 -10.89 -0.54
C LYS A 43 13.31 -11.39 0.72
N GLY A 44 14.50 -11.97 0.55
CA GLY A 44 15.27 -12.52 1.66
C GLY A 44 14.45 -13.54 2.47
N ASN A 45 14.43 -13.39 3.78
CA ASN A 45 13.71 -14.32 4.67
C ASN A 45 12.20 -14.06 4.79
N GLY A 46 11.68 -12.98 4.19
CA GLY A 46 10.25 -12.65 4.16
C GLY A 46 9.59 -12.35 5.51
N LYS A 47 10.34 -12.21 6.60
CA LYS A 47 9.77 -12.13 7.96
C LYS A 47 8.98 -10.84 8.22
N ARG A 48 9.46 -9.71 7.72
CA ARG A 48 8.78 -8.42 7.87
C ARG A 48 7.64 -8.33 6.85
N LYS A 49 6.53 -7.73 7.21
CA LYS A 49 5.32 -7.69 6.38
C LYS A 49 4.91 -6.26 6.06
N LEU A 50 4.54 -6.03 4.82
CA LEU A 50 4.02 -4.76 4.33
C LEU A 50 2.86 -5.02 3.37
N VAL A 51 1.77 -4.28 3.54
CA VAL A 51 0.66 -4.27 2.59
C VAL A 51 0.63 -2.94 1.86
N VAL A 52 0.45 -2.98 0.55
CA VAL A 52 0.45 -1.80 -0.31
C VAL A 52 -0.82 -1.78 -1.15
N PHE A 53 -1.68 -0.79 -0.92
CA PHE A 53 -2.76 -0.45 -1.87
C PHE A 53 -2.18 0.44 -2.95
N ALA A 54 -2.11 -0.03 -4.17
CA ALA A 54 -1.44 0.66 -5.25
C ALA A 54 -2.25 0.66 -6.56
N ASP A 55 -2.15 1.77 -7.29
CA ASP A 55 -2.71 1.91 -8.63
C ASP A 55 -1.59 1.82 -9.66
N PRO A 56 -1.72 1.03 -10.74
CA PRO A 56 -0.67 0.86 -11.75
C PRO A 56 -0.30 2.15 -12.49
N ASN A 57 -1.19 3.14 -12.54
CA ASN A 57 -0.93 4.43 -13.20
C ASN A 57 -0.48 5.52 -12.22
N CYS A 58 -0.40 5.21 -10.94
CA CYS A 58 0.02 6.18 -9.94
C CYS A 58 1.54 6.42 -9.99
N GLY A 59 1.94 7.66 -10.29
CA GLY A 59 3.36 8.05 -10.33
C GLY A 59 4.07 7.90 -8.99
N TYR A 60 3.38 8.20 -7.88
CA TYR A 60 3.90 7.98 -6.53
C TYR A 60 4.06 6.49 -6.20
N CYS A 61 3.19 5.62 -6.71
CA CYS A 61 3.34 4.18 -6.57
C CYS A 61 4.59 3.69 -7.33
N LYS A 62 4.83 4.18 -8.55
CA LYS A 62 6.05 3.86 -9.31
C LYS A 62 7.32 4.32 -8.58
N ARG A 63 7.29 5.50 -7.97
CA ARG A 63 8.40 5.99 -7.13
C ARG A 63 8.61 5.07 -5.93
N PHE A 64 7.55 4.72 -5.23
CA PHE A 64 7.57 3.84 -4.07
C PHE A 64 8.12 2.44 -4.41
N GLU A 65 7.74 1.86 -5.55
CA GLU A 65 8.30 0.58 -6.00
C GLU A 65 9.81 0.61 -6.18
N ARG A 66 10.38 1.74 -6.66
CA ARG A 66 11.84 1.91 -6.74
C ARG A 66 12.51 1.92 -5.37
N ASP A 67 11.87 2.53 -4.37
CA ASP A 67 12.37 2.50 -3.00
C ASP A 67 12.25 1.13 -2.37
N LEU A 68 11.16 0.38 -2.65
CA LEU A 68 10.99 -1.01 -2.22
C LEU A 68 12.07 -1.95 -2.78
N GLN A 69 12.71 -1.63 -3.92
CA GLN A 69 13.80 -2.46 -4.43
C GLN A 69 15.00 -2.50 -3.46
N LYS A 70 15.19 -1.48 -2.63
CA LYS A 70 16.28 -1.36 -1.67
C LYS A 70 16.01 -2.09 -0.35
N ILE A 71 14.77 -2.57 -0.14
CA ILE A 71 14.35 -3.24 1.09
C ILE A 71 14.48 -4.75 0.91
N ASP A 72 15.03 -5.43 1.91
CA ASP A 72 15.18 -6.89 1.94
C ASP A 72 14.47 -7.51 3.16
N ASN A 73 14.46 -8.84 3.26
CA ASN A 73 13.85 -9.59 4.38
C ASN A 73 12.38 -9.22 4.63
N ILE A 74 11.60 -9.10 3.56
CA ILE A 74 10.23 -8.61 3.59
C ILE A 74 9.29 -9.46 2.72
N THR A 75 8.05 -9.64 3.18
CA THR A 75 6.91 -10.06 2.36
C THR A 75 6.02 -8.87 2.09
N ILE A 76 5.87 -8.52 0.82
CA ILE A 76 5.04 -7.41 0.35
C ILE A 76 3.75 -7.98 -0.24
N TYR A 77 2.61 -7.55 0.28
CA TYR A 77 1.27 -7.87 -0.21
C TYR A 77 0.77 -6.71 -1.04
N HIS A 78 0.70 -6.87 -2.35
CA HIS A 78 0.17 -5.85 -3.26
C HIS A 78 -1.32 -6.04 -3.45
N LEU A 79 -2.09 -5.05 -3.07
CA LEU A 79 -3.54 -4.94 -3.30
C LEU A 79 -3.76 -3.92 -4.42
N MET A 80 -4.14 -4.40 -5.60
CA MET A 80 -4.40 -3.51 -6.75
C MET A 80 -5.64 -2.67 -6.51
N TYR A 81 -5.44 -1.36 -6.42
CA TYR A 81 -6.46 -0.38 -6.08
C TYR A 81 -6.60 0.65 -7.20
N PRO A 82 -7.24 0.28 -8.34
CA PRO A 82 -7.33 1.13 -9.54
C PRO A 82 -8.38 2.23 -9.37
N VAL A 83 -7.97 3.38 -8.89
CA VAL A 83 -8.82 4.54 -8.62
C VAL A 83 -8.58 5.71 -9.58
N LEU A 84 -7.59 5.62 -10.48
CA LEU A 84 -7.20 6.68 -11.39
C LEU A 84 -7.83 6.56 -12.80
N GLY A 85 -8.90 5.78 -12.94
CA GLY A 85 -9.66 5.69 -14.18
C GLY A 85 -9.64 4.33 -14.88
N GLU A 86 -10.20 4.26 -16.09
CA GLU A 86 -10.42 2.98 -16.79
C GLU A 86 -9.13 2.29 -17.23
N ASP A 87 -8.12 3.06 -17.61
CA ASP A 87 -6.81 2.49 -17.97
C ASP A 87 -6.14 1.81 -16.77
N SER A 88 -6.27 2.37 -15.56
CA SER A 88 -5.82 1.72 -14.32
C SER A 88 -6.54 0.40 -14.07
N LYS A 89 -7.86 0.36 -14.29
CA LYS A 89 -8.64 -0.87 -14.15
C LYS A 89 -8.21 -1.92 -15.16
N THR A 90 -8.00 -1.52 -16.40
CA THR A 90 -7.54 -2.43 -17.47
C THR A 90 -6.17 -3.02 -17.14
N LYS A 91 -5.20 -2.18 -16.74
CA LYS A 91 -3.88 -2.65 -16.35
C LYS A 91 -3.93 -3.56 -15.13
N SER A 92 -4.74 -3.21 -14.13
CA SER A 92 -4.90 -4.06 -12.94
C SER A 92 -5.46 -5.42 -13.27
N ARG A 93 -6.47 -5.50 -14.16
CA ARG A 93 -7.00 -6.79 -14.67
C ARG A 93 -5.92 -7.59 -15.38
N ASN A 94 -5.20 -6.98 -16.29
CA ASN A 94 -4.13 -7.64 -17.05
C ASN A 94 -3.03 -8.18 -16.12
N ILE A 95 -2.62 -7.42 -15.09
CA ILE A 95 -1.67 -7.88 -14.08
C ILE A 95 -2.26 -9.03 -13.25
N ALA A 96 -3.51 -8.90 -12.80
CA ALA A 96 -4.18 -9.93 -12.00
C ALA A 96 -4.31 -11.27 -12.75
N CYS A 97 -4.48 -11.20 -14.07
CA CYS A 97 -4.62 -12.38 -14.94
C CYS A 97 -3.30 -12.91 -15.47
N ALA A 98 -2.18 -12.21 -15.26
CA ALA A 98 -0.88 -12.66 -15.71
C ALA A 98 -0.42 -13.94 -14.98
N LYS A 99 0.30 -14.81 -15.68
CA LYS A 99 0.87 -16.05 -15.10
C LYS A 99 1.81 -15.74 -13.92
N ASP A 100 2.61 -14.69 -14.05
CA ASP A 100 3.49 -14.17 -13.00
C ASP A 100 3.11 -12.71 -12.70
N ARG A 101 2.24 -12.54 -11.73
CA ARG A 101 1.70 -11.22 -11.33
C ARG A 101 2.80 -10.30 -10.81
N ALA A 102 3.71 -10.83 -10.02
CA ALA A 102 4.78 -10.07 -9.41
C ALA A 102 5.76 -9.55 -10.46
N LYS A 103 6.16 -10.40 -11.40
CA LYS A 103 7.01 -9.99 -12.53
C LYS A 103 6.29 -8.95 -13.38
N THR A 104 5.03 -9.20 -13.79
CA THR A 104 4.26 -8.29 -14.63
C THR A 104 4.05 -6.92 -13.97
N TRP A 105 3.83 -6.89 -12.66
CA TRP A 105 3.78 -5.66 -11.87
C TRP A 105 5.10 -4.90 -11.93
N ASN A 106 6.22 -5.58 -11.65
CA ASN A 106 7.54 -4.96 -11.68
C ASN A 106 7.93 -4.46 -13.09
N ASP A 107 7.65 -5.22 -14.12
CA ASP A 107 7.89 -4.82 -15.52
C ASP A 107 7.15 -3.50 -15.82
N TRP A 108 5.89 -3.38 -15.39
CA TRP A 108 5.13 -2.15 -15.58
C TRP A 108 5.61 -1.00 -14.69
N MET A 109 5.74 -1.24 -13.39
CA MET A 109 6.03 -0.17 -12.42
C MET A 109 7.45 0.38 -12.52
N LEU A 110 8.41 -0.47 -12.84
CA LEU A 110 9.83 -0.12 -12.86
C LEU A 110 10.38 0.16 -14.28
N GLN A 111 9.83 -0.50 -15.30
CA GLN A 111 10.36 -0.48 -16.67
C GLN A 111 9.37 0.07 -17.69
N ASN A 112 8.13 0.37 -17.30
CA ASN A 112 7.03 0.79 -18.19
C ASN A 112 6.70 -0.22 -19.30
N ILE A 113 6.98 -1.50 -19.10
CA ILE A 113 6.58 -2.58 -20.01
C ILE A 113 5.10 -2.87 -19.73
N ALA A 114 4.25 -2.62 -20.74
CA ALA A 114 2.80 -2.76 -20.60
C ALA A 114 2.41 -4.21 -20.26
N PRO A 115 1.49 -4.43 -19.29
CA PRO A 115 1.01 -5.76 -18.99
C PRO A 115 0.23 -6.33 -20.17
N PRO A 116 0.45 -7.61 -20.53
CA PRO A 116 -0.22 -8.25 -21.66
C PRO A 116 -1.73 -8.33 -21.42
N ALA A 117 -2.51 -8.16 -22.49
CA ALA A 117 -3.96 -8.31 -22.41
C ALA A 117 -4.29 -9.80 -22.19
N VAL A 118 -4.78 -10.11 -20.99
CA VAL A 118 -5.21 -11.47 -20.60
C VAL A 118 -6.56 -11.35 -19.91
N ALA A 119 -7.49 -12.26 -20.23
CA ALA A 119 -8.80 -12.30 -19.62
C ALA A 119 -8.89 -13.40 -18.55
N CYS A 120 -9.40 -13.07 -17.39
CA CYS A 120 -9.76 -14.00 -16.34
C CYS A 120 -10.82 -13.36 -15.42
N ASP A 121 -11.28 -14.08 -14.42
CA ASP A 121 -12.11 -13.50 -13.37
C ASP A 121 -11.30 -12.54 -12.48
N THR A 122 -11.78 -11.31 -12.34
CA THR A 122 -11.12 -10.23 -11.59
C THR A 122 -12.00 -9.62 -10.50
N HIS A 123 -13.04 -10.31 -10.04
CA HIS A 123 -13.89 -9.85 -8.92
C HIS A 123 -13.11 -9.52 -7.64
N ASN A 124 -11.94 -10.10 -7.47
CA ASN A 124 -11.04 -9.78 -6.36
C ASN A 124 -10.60 -8.29 -6.38
N ILE A 125 -10.45 -7.67 -7.54
CA ILE A 125 -10.11 -6.24 -7.66
C ILE A 125 -11.27 -5.39 -7.15
N ASP A 126 -12.51 -5.72 -7.52
CA ASP A 126 -13.70 -5.00 -7.07
C ASP A 126 -13.84 -5.08 -5.54
N ASN A 127 -13.57 -6.24 -4.95
CA ASN A 127 -13.56 -6.43 -3.50
C ASN A 127 -12.46 -5.58 -2.80
N ILE A 128 -11.28 -5.43 -3.41
CA ILE A 128 -10.22 -4.56 -2.90
C ILE A 128 -10.67 -3.09 -2.95
N VAL A 129 -11.29 -2.68 -4.06
CA VAL A 129 -11.78 -1.31 -4.23
C VAL A 129 -12.88 -0.99 -3.22
N GLU A 130 -13.82 -1.92 -3.01
CA GLU A 130 -14.89 -1.77 -2.01
C GLU A 130 -14.30 -1.66 -0.59
N PHE A 131 -13.39 -2.56 -0.24
CA PHE A 131 -12.68 -2.50 1.04
C PHE A 131 -11.98 -1.15 1.24
N GLY A 132 -11.25 -0.67 0.24
CA GLY A 132 -10.53 0.59 0.30
C GLY A 132 -11.46 1.78 0.52
N LYS A 133 -12.57 1.85 -0.22
CA LYS A 133 -13.59 2.90 -0.05
C LYS A 133 -14.22 2.88 1.35
N LYS A 134 -14.63 1.71 1.84
CA LYS A 134 -15.21 1.52 3.17
C LYS A 134 -14.26 1.99 4.28
N ASN A 135 -12.96 1.75 4.11
CA ASN A 135 -11.93 2.10 5.07
C ASN A 135 -11.26 3.45 4.78
N ARG A 136 -11.87 4.30 3.92
CA ARG A 136 -11.39 5.65 3.60
C ARG A 136 -9.94 5.67 3.12
N ILE A 137 -9.56 4.72 2.27
CA ILE A 137 -8.29 4.74 1.56
C ILE A 137 -8.47 5.68 0.37
N ASN A 138 -8.08 6.94 0.55
CA ASN A 138 -8.40 8.04 -0.37
C ASN A 138 -7.29 8.31 -1.39
N GLY A 139 -6.19 7.55 -1.36
CA GLY A 139 -5.07 7.74 -2.27
C GLY A 139 -4.13 6.55 -2.33
N THR A 140 -3.27 6.57 -3.34
CA THR A 140 -2.25 5.55 -3.58
C THR A 140 -0.85 6.16 -3.69
N PRO A 141 0.18 5.47 -3.20
CA PRO A 141 0.07 4.26 -2.41
C PRO A 141 -0.49 4.54 -1.02
N THR A 142 -1.15 3.54 -0.40
CA THR A 142 -1.41 3.53 1.04
C THR A 142 -0.81 2.25 1.62
N LEU A 143 -0.04 2.39 2.69
CA LEU A 143 0.76 1.34 3.29
C LEU A 143 0.16 0.90 4.61
N PHE A 144 0.26 -0.41 4.90
CA PHE A 144 -0.08 -0.95 6.22
C PHE A 144 1.05 -1.86 6.70
N PHE A 145 1.49 -1.64 7.93
CA PHE A 145 2.50 -2.44 8.61
C PHE A 145 1.83 -3.51 9.48
N ALA A 146 2.61 -4.48 9.95
CA ALA A 146 2.05 -5.65 10.66
C ALA A 146 1.43 -5.31 12.03
N ASP A 147 1.73 -4.15 12.60
CA ASP A 147 1.08 -3.61 13.79
C ASP A 147 -0.24 -2.88 13.52
N GLY A 148 -0.67 -2.84 12.24
CA GLY A 148 -1.87 -2.14 11.80
C GLY A 148 -1.65 -0.65 11.50
N ALA A 149 -0.44 -0.13 11.69
CA ALA A 149 -0.11 1.25 11.37
C ALA A 149 -0.35 1.53 9.88
N ARG A 150 -1.04 2.65 9.61
CA ARG A 150 -1.37 3.12 8.26
C ARG A 150 -0.54 4.32 7.90
N VAL A 151 0.10 4.27 6.74
CA VAL A 151 0.86 5.39 6.19
C VAL A 151 0.32 5.73 4.79
N PRO A 152 -0.35 6.87 4.62
CA PRO A 152 -0.79 7.34 3.32
C PRO A 152 0.37 7.95 2.54
N GLY A 153 0.46 7.63 1.25
CA GLY A 153 1.47 8.18 0.35
C GLY A 153 2.77 7.37 0.28
N ALA A 154 3.63 7.79 -0.65
CA ALA A 154 4.93 7.19 -0.87
C ALA A 154 5.95 7.72 0.15
N ILE A 155 6.69 6.83 0.76
CA ILE A 155 7.79 7.12 1.68
C ILE A 155 9.10 6.55 1.14
N GLU A 156 10.22 7.09 1.56
CA GLU A 156 11.55 6.67 1.12
C GLU A 156 12.02 5.39 1.86
N SER A 157 12.97 4.67 1.27
CA SER A 157 13.48 3.40 1.80
C SER A 157 13.94 3.48 3.26
N ALA A 158 14.61 4.56 3.66
CA ALA A 158 15.04 4.75 5.05
C ALA A 158 13.86 4.80 6.04
N GLN A 159 12.76 5.45 5.65
CA GLN A 159 11.56 5.52 6.47
C GLN A 159 10.82 4.18 6.49
N ILE A 160 10.79 3.45 5.36
CA ILE A 160 10.24 2.09 5.30
C ILE A 160 10.99 1.19 6.31
N GLU A 161 12.32 1.21 6.30
CA GLU A 161 13.14 0.41 7.22
C GLU A 161 12.88 0.78 8.69
N THR A 162 12.77 2.07 8.99
CA THR A 162 12.46 2.53 10.36
C THR A 162 11.13 1.96 10.85
N LEU A 163 10.08 2.03 10.02
CA LEU A 163 8.74 1.55 10.38
C LEU A 163 8.70 0.03 10.47
N LEU A 164 9.33 -0.70 9.54
CA LEU A 164 9.41 -2.16 9.58
C LEU A 164 10.12 -2.67 10.85
N ASN A 165 11.15 -1.96 11.30
CA ASN A 165 11.91 -2.31 12.50
C ASN A 165 11.20 -1.91 13.81
N ALA A 166 10.27 -0.95 13.76
CA ALA A 166 9.46 -0.55 14.90
C ALA A 166 8.36 -1.59 15.23
N VAL A 167 7.94 -2.39 14.26
CA VAL A 167 6.96 -3.46 14.47
C VAL A 167 7.61 -4.58 15.28
N LYS A 168 7.11 -4.79 16.50
CA LYS A 168 7.53 -5.91 17.33
C LYS A 168 7.00 -7.23 16.73
N PRO A 169 7.82 -8.31 16.74
CA PRO A 169 7.40 -9.62 16.25
C PRO A 169 6.27 -10.22 17.06
#